data_f38606af82aa87f975fac0ab5e9ac5b3
#
_entry.id   f38606af82aa87f975fac0ab5e9ac5b3
#
_cell.length_a   1.000
_cell.length_b   1.000
_cell.length_c   1.000
_cell.angle_alpha   90.00
_cell.angle_beta   90.00
_cell.angle_gamma   90.00
#
_symmetry.space_group_name_H-M   'P 1'
#
loop_
_entity.id
_entity.type
_entity.pdbx_description
1 polymer ?
#
loop_
_entity_poly.entity_id
_entity_poly.type
_entity_poly.pdbx_seq_one_letter_code
_entity_poly.pdbx_strand_id
1 'polypeptide(L)' 'HDALINANAKIGENCIINSKALIEHDVIIESHCHISTGAIINGASVVESNTFFGSNSLTKESIVVKKDSVVGGGNVVLK' A
#
# COMPACT_ATOMS: atom_id res chain seq x y z
N HIS A 1 8.49 -4.34 -9.76
CA HIS A 1 9.30 -3.90 -10.82
C HIS A 1 8.68 -2.86 -11.74
N ASP A 2 7.46 -3.07 -12.17
CA ASP A 2 6.70 -2.02 -12.83
C ASP A 2 5.86 -1.23 -11.83
N ALA A 3 6.24 -1.29 -10.57
CA ALA A 3 5.56 -0.49 -9.55
C ALA A 3 5.89 0.98 -9.76
N LEU A 4 4.91 1.84 -9.51
CA LEU A 4 5.08 3.28 -9.61
C LEU A 4 4.95 3.89 -8.23
N ILE A 5 5.98 4.60 -7.81
CA ILE A 5 6.02 5.24 -6.49
C ILE A 5 6.13 6.74 -6.73
N ASN A 6 5.11 7.47 -6.34
CA ASN A 6 4.99 8.90 -6.61
C ASN A 6 5.69 9.76 -5.56
N ALA A 7 5.63 11.07 -5.79
CA ALA A 7 6.39 12.06 -5.03
C ALA A 7 6.09 11.99 -3.53
N ASN A 8 7.12 12.13 -2.72
CA ASN A 8 7.07 12.15 -1.27
C ASN A 8 6.52 10.86 -0.63
N ALA A 9 6.34 9.80 -1.39
CA ALA A 9 6.00 8.51 -0.81
C ALA A 9 7.20 7.96 -0.06
N LYS A 10 6.95 7.32 1.09
CA LYS A 10 8.00 6.75 1.93
C LYS A 10 7.74 5.27 2.12
N ILE A 11 8.75 4.47 1.87
CA ILE A 11 8.64 3.01 1.97
C ILE A 11 9.64 2.55 3.02
N GLY A 12 9.16 1.84 4.03
CA GLY A 12 10.01 1.32 5.10
C GLY A 12 10.85 0.13 4.67
N GLU A 13 11.52 -0.48 5.64
CA GLU A 13 12.43 -1.60 5.39
C GLU A 13 11.66 -2.89 5.10
N ASN A 14 12.29 -3.75 4.32
CA ASN A 14 11.78 -5.10 4.05
C ASN A 14 10.38 -5.11 3.47
N CYS A 15 10.05 -4.12 2.67
CA CYS A 15 8.77 -4.10 1.99
C CYS A 15 8.88 -4.74 0.62
N ILE A 16 7.82 -5.42 0.22
CA ILE A 16 7.68 -5.95 -1.14
C ILE A 16 6.61 -5.14 -1.84
N ILE A 17 6.98 -4.46 -2.92
CA ILE A 17 6.04 -3.71 -3.74
C ILE A 17 6.03 -4.41 -5.10
N ASN A 18 4.98 -5.15 -5.36
CA ASN A 18 4.92 -5.99 -6.54
C ASN A 18 4.56 -5.22 -7.80
N SER A 19 4.59 -5.95 -8.92
CA SER A 19 4.41 -5.38 -10.25
C SER A 19 3.10 -4.62 -10.36
N LYS A 20 3.16 -3.48 -11.02
CA LYS A 20 1.98 -2.64 -11.32
C LYS A 20 1.25 -2.13 -10.08
N ALA A 21 1.83 -2.28 -8.90
CA ALA A 21 1.30 -1.59 -7.74
C ALA A 21 1.55 -0.09 -7.90
N LEU A 22 0.62 0.71 -7.42
CA LEU A 22 0.69 2.16 -7.52
C LEU A 22 0.67 2.76 -6.12
N ILE A 23 1.75 3.44 -5.77
CA ILE A 23 1.86 4.15 -4.50
C ILE A 23 1.79 5.63 -4.81
N GLU A 24 0.70 6.25 -4.43
CA GLU A 24 0.46 7.65 -4.76
C GLU A 24 1.24 8.60 -3.88
N HIS A 25 1.06 9.91 -4.12
CA HIS A 25 1.85 10.93 -3.43
C HIS A 25 1.60 10.94 -1.92
N ASP A 26 2.65 11.20 -1.16
CA ASP A 26 2.59 11.38 0.29
C ASP A 26 2.10 10.14 1.05
N VAL A 27 2.15 8.97 0.42
CA VAL A 27 1.81 7.71 1.08
C VAL A 27 2.99 7.27 1.95
N ILE A 28 2.69 6.69 3.09
CA ILE A 28 3.69 6.07 3.95
C ILE A 28 3.39 4.58 4.04
N ILE A 29 4.35 3.76 3.63
CA ILE A 29 4.30 2.32 3.81
C ILE A 29 5.33 2.00 4.89
N GLU A 30 4.87 1.55 6.06
CA GLU A 30 5.79 1.21 7.13
C GLU A 30 6.46 -0.13 6.83
N SER A 31 7.35 -0.56 7.71
CA SER A 31 8.23 -1.69 7.43
C SER A 31 7.49 -3.02 7.36
N HIS A 32 8.08 -3.96 6.64
CA HIS A 32 7.62 -5.35 6.57
C HIS A 32 6.23 -5.49 5.94
N CYS A 33 5.88 -4.62 5.00
CA CYS A 33 4.63 -4.69 4.29
C CYS A 33 4.81 -5.40 2.95
N HIS A 34 3.72 -6.03 2.50
CA HIS A 34 3.67 -6.66 1.18
C HIS A 34 2.52 -6.02 0.41
N ILE A 35 2.85 -5.25 -0.60
CA ILE A 35 1.84 -4.60 -1.46
C ILE A 35 1.80 -5.40 -2.76
N SER A 36 0.70 -6.11 -2.96
CA SER A 36 0.61 -7.09 -4.03
C SER A 36 0.33 -6.46 -5.40
N THR A 37 0.38 -7.31 -6.42
CA THR A 37 0.27 -6.90 -7.82
C THR A 37 -0.98 -6.07 -8.08
N GLY A 38 -0.80 -4.92 -8.72
CA GLY A 38 -1.91 -4.07 -9.13
C GLY A 38 -2.62 -3.34 -8.01
N ALA A 39 -2.13 -3.44 -6.78
CA ALA A 39 -2.75 -2.71 -5.66
C ALA A 39 -2.50 -1.22 -5.80
N ILE A 40 -3.43 -0.43 -5.32
CA ILE A 40 -3.35 1.04 -5.38
C ILE A 40 -3.50 1.60 -3.98
N ILE A 41 -2.46 2.29 -3.52
CA ILE A 41 -2.51 3.01 -2.25
C ILE A 41 -2.65 4.49 -2.58
N ASN A 42 -3.84 5.03 -2.38
CA ASN A 42 -4.13 6.39 -2.79
C ASN A 42 -3.55 7.43 -1.83
N GLY A 43 -3.52 8.67 -2.28
CA GLY A 43 -2.71 9.73 -1.68
C GLY A 43 -2.88 9.93 -0.19
N ALA A 44 -1.79 10.22 0.49
CA ALA A 44 -1.71 10.53 1.92
C ALA A 44 -2.18 9.40 2.84
N SER A 45 -2.35 8.19 2.32
CA SER A 45 -2.68 7.03 3.13
C SER A 45 -1.45 6.49 3.83
N VAL A 46 -1.66 5.79 4.94
CA VAL A 46 -0.60 5.13 5.70
C VAL A 46 -0.93 3.65 5.77
N VAL A 47 0.02 2.81 5.38
CA VAL A 47 -0.08 1.36 5.57
C VAL A 47 0.87 1.01 6.69
N GLU A 48 0.33 0.63 7.84
CA GLU A 48 1.16 0.37 9.02
C GLU A 48 1.85 -0.98 8.89
N SER A 49 2.84 -1.19 9.75
CA SER A 49 3.79 -2.29 9.64
C SER A 49 3.13 -3.66 9.54
N ASN A 50 3.82 -4.55 8.87
CA ASN A 50 3.46 -5.97 8.86
C ASN A 50 2.12 -6.25 8.19
N THR A 51 1.73 -5.41 7.24
CA THR A 51 0.45 -5.53 6.55
C THR A 51 0.63 -6.26 5.22
N PHE A 52 -0.29 -7.16 4.92
CA PHE A 52 -0.41 -7.75 3.59
C PHE A 52 -1.57 -7.09 2.85
N PHE A 53 -1.26 -6.42 1.76
CA PHE A 53 -2.27 -5.71 0.97
C PHE A 53 -2.47 -6.44 -0.36
N GLY A 54 -3.63 -7.06 -0.52
CA GLY A 54 -3.88 -8.01 -1.60
C GLY A 54 -3.92 -7.41 -3.00
N SER A 55 -3.81 -8.29 -3.98
CA SER A 55 -3.75 -7.89 -5.39
C SER A 55 -5.00 -7.13 -5.81
N ASN A 56 -4.81 -6.09 -6.60
CA ASN A 56 -5.89 -5.26 -7.15
C ASN A 56 -6.79 -4.62 -6.09
N SER A 57 -6.35 -4.59 -4.83
CA SER A 57 -7.07 -3.87 -3.80
C SER A 57 -6.68 -2.40 -3.84
N LEU A 58 -7.51 -1.54 -3.29
CA LEU A 58 -7.17 -0.13 -3.24
C LEU A 58 -7.65 0.52 -1.95
N THR A 59 -6.96 1.57 -1.54
CA THR A 59 -7.44 2.43 -0.47
C THR A 59 -8.08 3.67 -1.05
N LYS A 60 -9.00 4.25 -0.31
CA LYS A 60 -9.39 5.63 -0.52
C LYS A 60 -8.23 6.52 -0.07
N GLU A 61 -8.30 7.81 -0.36
CA GLU A 61 -7.27 8.76 0.11
C GLU A 61 -7.31 8.91 1.62
N SER A 62 -6.16 9.18 2.20
CA SER A 62 -6.00 9.51 3.63
C SER A 62 -6.53 8.43 4.56
N ILE A 63 -6.36 7.17 4.17
CA ILE A 63 -6.76 6.02 4.97
C ILE A 63 -5.56 5.50 5.75
N VAL A 64 -5.82 5.03 6.97
CA VAL A 64 -4.81 4.29 7.75
C VAL A 64 -5.18 2.82 7.75
N VAL A 65 -4.34 2.01 7.14
CA VAL A 65 -4.46 0.56 7.21
C VAL A 65 -3.64 0.09 8.40
N LYS A 66 -4.31 -0.44 9.41
CA LYS A 66 -3.68 -0.76 10.69
C LYS A 66 -2.66 -1.86 10.56
N LYS A 67 -1.68 -1.85 11.46
CA LYS A 67 -0.63 -2.88 11.48
C LYS A 67 -1.23 -4.28 11.58
N ASP A 68 -0.50 -5.22 11.04
CA ASP A 68 -0.86 -6.64 11.06
C ASP A 68 -2.15 -6.95 10.32
N SER A 69 -2.59 -6.06 9.43
CA SER A 69 -3.80 -6.28 8.63
C SER A 69 -3.52 -7.20 7.45
N VAL A 70 -4.55 -7.94 7.06
CA VAL A 70 -4.55 -8.67 5.80
C VAL A 70 -5.74 -8.16 5.00
N VAL A 71 -5.45 -7.47 3.91
CA VAL A 71 -6.48 -6.98 3.00
C VAL A 71 -6.58 -7.97 1.86
N GLY A 72 -7.72 -8.62 1.74
CA GLY A 72 -7.93 -9.61 0.67
C GLY A 72 -7.92 -8.95 -0.71
N GLY A 73 -7.65 -9.76 -1.74
CA GLY A 73 -7.57 -9.25 -3.10
C GLY A 73 -8.88 -8.63 -3.57
N GLY A 74 -8.78 -7.55 -4.34
CA GLY A 74 -9.92 -6.90 -4.95
C GLY A 74 -10.77 -6.07 -3.99
N ASN A 75 -10.32 -5.84 -2.77
CA ASN A 75 -11.09 -5.07 -1.79
C ASN A 75 -10.83 -3.58 -1.93
N VAL A 76 -11.82 -2.81 -1.51
CA VAL A 76 -11.71 -1.35 -1.41
C VAL A 76 -11.72 -0.99 0.08
N VAL A 77 -10.65 -0.37 0.55
CA VAL A 77 -10.52 0.02 1.95
C VAL A 77 -10.96 1.47 2.09
N LEU A 78 -12.04 1.68 2.82
CA LEU A 78 -12.65 3.01 2.96
C LEU A 78 -12.33 3.67 4.29
N LYS A 79 -11.83 2.91 5.24
CA LYS A 79 -11.44 3.44 6.55
C LYS A 79 -10.70 2.41 7.36
#